data_2886d87f0b3061c0c2a5b50d430cc151
#
_entry.id   2886d87f0b3061c0c2a5b50d430cc151
#
_cell.length_a   1.000
_cell.length_b   1.000
_cell.length_c   1.000
_cell.angle_alpha   90.00
_cell.angle_beta   90.00
_cell.angle_gamma   90.00
#
_symmetry.space_group_name_H-M   'P 1'
#
loop_
_entity.id
_entity.type
_entity.pdbx_description
1 polymer ?
#
loop_
_entity_poly.entity_id
_entity_poly.type
_entity_poly.pdbx_seq_one_letter_code
_entity_poly.pdbx_strand_id
1 'polypeptide(L)'
;MEKAKIRKEFFKLKIKGFSYAQCKRILKARFDYETTIRTLKRWSRKLNEGNWDLGDQSRRPLTIHKKITPKLEDKVIRLRKQTGWGSDKILAHEPELGISARSVDKILGMHNLCKESKTKGKQKKWIRWQREHPNSLWQIDHTDEQDKFNCYTLSVMDDCSRFSLAILKLNSVTTDIVTNILDKLIKTHGKPREILTDNGGAYGLNSKNSRFDRWCKRRGIRHIRTKIHSPTTTGKVERLFKTMDEELKFCNDDVDLFRLRYNHFRPHGSLDNKPPCEIYFAFHKLF
;
A
#
# COMPACT_ATOMS: atom_id res chain seq x y z
N MET A 1 7.94 27.97 -36.11
CA MET A 1 9.04 28.98 -36.07
C MET A 1 9.25 29.48 -34.66
N GLU A 2 10.49 29.64 -34.22
CA GLU A 2 10.81 30.04 -32.85
C GLU A 2 10.38 31.50 -32.60
N LYS A 3 9.57 31.74 -31.57
CA LYS A 3 9.02 33.08 -31.25
C LYS A 3 10.10 34.15 -31.08
N ALA A 4 11.29 33.77 -30.65
CA ALA A 4 12.43 34.67 -30.54
C ALA A 4 12.83 35.26 -31.91
N LYS A 5 12.79 34.49 -32.99
CA LYS A 5 13.08 34.98 -34.36
C LYS A 5 12.06 36.01 -34.82
N ILE A 6 10.77 35.77 -34.53
CA ILE A 6 9.68 36.69 -34.86
C ILE A 6 9.83 38.02 -34.10
N ARG A 7 10.16 37.97 -32.81
CA ARG A 7 10.42 39.15 -32.01
C ARG A 7 11.64 39.94 -32.53
N LYS A 8 12.71 39.25 -32.93
CA LYS A 8 13.87 39.89 -33.53
C LYS A 8 13.51 40.64 -34.80
N GLU A 9 12.72 40.03 -35.70
CA GLU A 9 12.27 40.69 -36.91
C GLU A 9 11.34 41.89 -36.64
N PHE A 10 10.44 41.76 -35.68
CA PHE A 10 9.62 42.90 -35.22
C PHE A 10 10.52 44.08 -34.79
N PHE A 11 11.57 43.86 -34.03
CA PHE A 11 12.45 44.94 -33.61
C PHE A 11 13.22 45.57 -34.76
N LYS A 12 13.69 44.79 -35.70
CA LYS A 12 14.30 45.31 -36.92
C LYS A 12 13.37 46.23 -37.70
N LEU A 13 12.08 45.86 -37.78
CA LEU A 13 11.07 46.70 -38.40
C LEU A 13 10.82 48.01 -37.61
N LYS A 14 10.78 47.93 -36.27
CA LYS A 14 10.62 49.12 -35.43
C LYS A 14 11.81 50.09 -35.55
N ILE A 15 13.05 49.60 -35.61
CA ILE A 15 14.25 50.41 -35.82
C ILE A 15 14.18 51.13 -37.18
N LYS A 16 13.59 50.49 -38.21
CA LYS A 16 13.37 51.07 -39.56
C LYS A 16 12.20 52.09 -39.59
N GLY A 17 11.56 52.39 -38.45
CA GLY A 17 10.49 53.40 -38.36
C GLY A 17 9.09 52.90 -38.68
N PHE A 18 8.88 51.58 -38.95
CA PHE A 18 7.53 51.08 -39.26
C PHE A 18 6.56 51.24 -38.05
N SER A 19 5.33 51.60 -38.36
CA SER A 19 4.26 51.67 -37.38
C SER A 19 3.89 50.26 -36.86
N TYR A 20 3.27 50.15 -35.68
CA TYR A 20 2.80 48.86 -35.15
C TYR A 20 1.83 48.16 -36.09
N ALA A 21 0.96 48.90 -36.80
CA ALA A 21 0.03 48.35 -37.75
C ALA A 21 0.75 47.74 -38.99
N GLN A 22 1.78 48.44 -39.49
CA GLN A 22 2.62 47.91 -40.56
C GLN A 22 3.43 46.69 -40.11
N CYS A 23 4.03 46.74 -38.94
CA CYS A 23 4.73 45.57 -38.35
C CYS A 23 3.80 44.34 -38.26
N LYS A 24 2.56 44.54 -37.79
CA LYS A 24 1.57 43.42 -37.72
C LYS A 24 1.30 42.83 -39.09
N ARG A 25 1.09 43.65 -40.15
CA ARG A 25 0.85 43.17 -41.54
C ARG A 25 2.06 42.42 -42.06
N ILE A 26 3.26 42.94 -41.87
CA ILE A 26 4.52 42.35 -42.37
C ILE A 26 4.76 41.01 -41.66
N LEU A 27 4.57 40.92 -40.35
CA LEU A 27 4.75 39.67 -39.59
C LEU A 27 3.76 38.61 -40.03
N LYS A 28 2.50 38.97 -40.35
CA LYS A 28 1.51 38.04 -40.90
C LYS A 28 1.93 37.59 -42.31
N ALA A 29 2.29 38.52 -43.18
CA ALA A 29 2.64 38.20 -44.56
C ALA A 29 3.92 37.34 -44.72
N ARG A 30 4.97 37.60 -43.90
CA ARG A 30 6.26 36.95 -44.04
C ARG A 30 6.41 35.68 -43.26
N PHE A 31 5.72 35.57 -42.10
CA PHE A 31 5.94 34.51 -41.14
C PHE A 31 4.64 33.79 -40.73
N ASP A 32 3.51 34.16 -41.34
CA ASP A 32 2.16 33.67 -41.01
C ASP A 32 1.89 33.78 -39.48
N TYR A 33 2.40 34.86 -38.87
CA TYR A 33 2.28 35.08 -37.45
C TYR A 33 1.23 36.12 -37.11
N GLU A 34 0.09 35.66 -36.58
CA GLU A 34 -0.97 36.54 -36.10
C GLU A 34 -0.67 37.08 -34.70
N THR A 35 -0.76 38.38 -34.54
CA THR A 35 -0.53 39.05 -33.30
C THR A 35 -1.37 40.31 -33.15
N THR A 36 -1.48 40.87 -31.94
CA THR A 36 -2.20 42.11 -31.70
C THR A 36 -1.22 43.29 -31.55
N ILE A 37 -1.68 44.50 -31.84
CA ILE A 37 -0.90 45.72 -31.59
C ILE A 37 -0.52 45.84 -30.09
N ARG A 38 -1.40 45.43 -29.18
CA ARG A 38 -1.12 45.37 -27.73
C ARG A 38 0.10 44.48 -27.42
N THR A 39 0.19 43.33 -28.07
CA THR A 39 1.33 42.43 -27.89
C THR A 39 2.63 43.05 -28.41
N LEU A 40 2.60 43.69 -29.59
CA LEU A 40 3.76 44.40 -30.16
C LEU A 40 4.22 45.58 -29.28
N LYS A 41 3.30 46.37 -28.72
CA LYS A 41 3.62 47.42 -27.77
C LYS A 41 4.27 46.87 -26.49
N ARG A 42 3.79 45.71 -26.00
CA ARG A 42 4.38 45.03 -24.84
C ARG A 42 5.82 44.55 -25.12
N TRP A 43 6.08 44.03 -26.32
CA TRP A 43 7.44 43.66 -26.73
C TRP A 43 8.36 44.92 -26.78
N SER A 44 7.89 45.99 -27.39
CA SER A 44 8.64 47.25 -27.49
C SER A 44 8.98 47.80 -26.10
N ARG A 45 8.04 47.76 -25.13
CA ARG A 45 8.27 48.20 -23.75
C ARG A 45 9.41 47.41 -23.08
N LYS A 46 9.38 46.08 -23.20
CA LYS A 46 10.44 45.24 -22.63
C LYS A 46 11.84 45.61 -23.09
N LEU A 47 11.99 45.93 -24.37
CA LEU A 47 13.30 46.35 -24.89
C LEU A 47 13.71 47.73 -24.39
N ASN A 48 12.74 48.68 -24.33
CA ASN A 48 13.02 50.03 -23.82
C ASN A 48 13.43 49.99 -22.32
N GLU A 49 12.94 48.97 -21.57
CA GLU A 49 13.34 48.70 -20.18
C GLU A 49 14.68 47.95 -20.06
N GLY A 50 15.40 47.75 -21.17
CA GLY A 50 16.70 47.08 -21.20
C GLY A 50 16.66 45.59 -21.15
N ASN A 51 15.49 44.96 -21.25
CA ASN A 51 15.37 43.51 -21.26
C ASN A 51 15.45 42.95 -22.68
N TRP A 52 16.61 42.54 -23.08
CA TRP A 52 16.94 41.98 -24.41
C TRP A 52 16.70 40.48 -24.54
N ASP A 53 16.15 39.81 -23.50
CA ASP A 53 15.72 38.43 -23.60
C ASP A 53 14.48 38.31 -24.47
N LEU A 54 14.66 37.80 -25.69
CA LEU A 54 13.61 37.59 -26.67
C LEU A 54 12.90 36.24 -26.50
N GLY A 55 13.31 35.41 -25.54
CA GLY A 55 12.67 34.16 -25.20
C GLY A 55 11.32 34.32 -24.49
N ASP A 56 10.56 33.24 -24.42
CA ASP A 56 9.38 33.20 -23.59
C ASP A 56 9.82 33.08 -22.12
N GLN A 57 9.37 33.99 -21.28
CA GLN A 57 9.64 33.90 -19.84
C GLN A 57 8.79 32.81 -19.21
N SER A 58 9.31 32.18 -18.18
CA SER A 58 8.58 31.20 -17.38
C SER A 58 7.28 31.83 -16.86
N ARG A 59 6.18 31.09 -17.01
CA ARG A 59 4.88 31.45 -16.41
C ARG A 59 4.70 30.90 -15.00
N ARG A 60 5.74 30.24 -14.47
CA ARG A 60 5.71 29.67 -13.13
C ARG A 60 5.60 30.79 -12.09
N PRO A 61 4.74 30.68 -11.09
CA PRO A 61 4.67 31.63 -10.00
C PRO A 61 6.05 31.81 -9.34
N LEU A 62 6.41 33.06 -9.04
CA LEU A 62 7.66 33.37 -8.35
C LEU A 62 7.67 32.81 -6.93
N THR A 63 6.52 32.86 -6.26
CA THR A 63 6.34 32.30 -4.92
C THR A 63 5.51 31.02 -5.03
N ILE A 64 6.10 29.90 -4.69
CA ILE A 64 5.43 28.60 -4.65
C ILE A 64 5.33 28.17 -3.19
N HIS A 65 4.11 28.17 -2.66
CA HIS A 65 3.84 27.61 -1.34
C HIS A 65 3.99 26.08 -1.39
N LYS A 66 5.09 25.57 -0.83
CA LYS A 66 5.33 24.14 -0.73
C LYS A 66 4.53 23.59 0.45
N LYS A 67 3.55 22.71 0.20
CA LYS A 67 2.85 21.97 1.27
C LYS A 67 3.76 20.99 2.01
N ILE A 68 4.80 20.50 1.33
CA ILE A 68 5.76 19.56 1.89
C ILE A 68 6.86 20.38 2.56
N THR A 69 6.89 20.35 3.89
CA THR A 69 7.95 20.94 4.70
C THR A 69 9.04 19.91 4.99
N PRO A 70 10.29 20.31 5.30
CA PRO A 70 11.35 19.38 5.67
C PRO A 70 10.95 18.46 6.85
N LYS A 71 10.30 19.01 7.87
CA LYS A 71 9.79 18.22 9.02
C LYS A 71 8.82 17.11 8.63
N LEU A 72 7.93 17.39 7.66
CA LEU A 72 6.97 16.43 7.15
C LEU A 72 7.66 15.36 6.32
N GLU A 73 8.61 15.76 5.51
CA GLU A 73 9.46 14.85 4.71
C GLU A 73 10.22 13.89 5.61
N ASP A 74 10.91 14.39 6.65
CA ASP A 74 11.62 13.57 7.65
C ASP A 74 10.68 12.60 8.37
N LYS A 75 9.45 13.03 8.71
CA LYS A 75 8.44 12.16 9.35
C LYS A 75 8.06 11.00 8.43
N VAL A 76 7.80 11.26 7.16
CA VAL A 76 7.48 10.23 6.17
C VAL A 76 8.64 9.24 5.99
N ILE A 77 9.87 9.74 5.87
CA ILE A 77 11.07 8.91 5.72
C ILE A 77 11.27 8.03 6.95
N ARG A 78 11.12 8.58 8.15
CA ARG A 78 11.23 7.85 9.42
C ARG A 78 10.21 6.71 9.48
N LEU A 79 8.94 7.00 9.23
CA LEU A 79 7.89 5.99 9.21
C LEU A 79 8.18 4.89 8.20
N ARG A 80 8.64 5.24 7.00
CA ARG A 80 9.04 4.25 6.00
C ARG A 80 10.15 3.34 6.47
N LYS A 81 11.22 3.91 7.05
CA LYS A 81 12.37 3.15 7.56
C LYS A 81 11.99 2.24 8.74
N GLN A 82 11.12 2.70 9.64
CA GLN A 82 10.68 1.95 10.81
C GLN A 82 9.66 0.86 10.49
N THR A 83 8.87 1.04 9.44
CA THR A 83 7.70 0.18 9.21
C THR A 83 7.76 -0.59 7.90
N GLY A 84 8.50 -0.12 6.93
CA GLY A 84 8.48 -0.66 5.56
C GLY A 84 7.17 -0.38 4.80
N TRP A 85 6.25 0.42 5.35
CA TRP A 85 4.93 0.67 4.77
C TRP A 85 4.99 1.58 3.54
N GLY A 86 4.03 1.38 2.63
CA GLY A 86 3.78 2.29 1.50
C GLY A 86 2.89 3.46 1.89
N SER A 87 2.64 4.36 0.92
CA SER A 87 1.90 5.62 1.10
C SER A 87 0.55 5.45 1.79
N ASP A 88 -0.27 4.50 1.33
CA ASP A 88 -1.62 4.31 1.87
C ASP A 88 -1.61 3.94 3.37
N LYS A 89 -0.69 3.06 3.79
CA LYS A 89 -0.57 2.68 5.19
C LYS A 89 0.02 3.77 6.06
N ILE A 90 1.00 4.53 5.54
CA ILE A 90 1.57 5.68 6.24
C ILE A 90 0.48 6.72 6.52
N LEU A 91 -0.35 7.03 5.51
CA LEU A 91 -1.45 7.99 5.66
C LEU A 91 -2.58 7.48 6.56
N ALA A 92 -2.88 6.18 6.50
CA ALA A 92 -3.88 5.60 7.38
C ALA A 92 -3.43 5.61 8.86
N HIS A 93 -2.13 5.44 9.11
CA HIS A 93 -1.55 5.51 10.45
C HIS A 93 -1.39 6.94 10.97
N GLU A 94 -1.08 7.89 10.08
CA GLU A 94 -0.84 9.29 10.39
C GLU A 94 -1.72 10.22 9.52
N PRO A 95 -3.04 10.27 9.77
CA PRO A 95 -3.96 11.10 8.99
C PRO A 95 -3.62 12.60 9.05
N GLU A 96 -2.97 13.02 10.13
CA GLU A 96 -2.59 14.41 10.39
C GLU A 96 -1.51 14.94 9.43
N LEU A 97 -0.86 14.09 8.63
CA LEU A 97 0.12 14.53 7.64
C LEU A 97 -0.49 15.50 6.61
N GLY A 98 -1.79 15.46 6.37
CA GLY A 98 -2.52 16.40 5.51
C GLY A 98 -2.04 16.45 4.05
N ILE A 99 -1.35 15.41 3.57
CA ILE A 99 -0.83 15.29 2.21
C ILE A 99 -1.43 14.07 1.49
N SER A 100 -1.37 14.06 0.16
CA SER A 100 -1.88 12.95 -0.63
C SER A 100 -0.91 11.77 -0.69
N ALA A 101 -1.41 10.56 -1.00
CA ALA A 101 -0.59 9.37 -1.24
C ALA A 101 0.47 9.63 -2.33
N ARG A 102 0.10 10.34 -3.42
CA ARG A 102 1.05 10.74 -4.47
C ARG A 102 2.19 11.62 -3.94
N SER A 103 1.92 12.49 -2.95
CA SER A 103 2.96 13.32 -2.33
C SER A 103 3.91 12.45 -1.50
N VAL A 104 3.38 11.48 -0.76
CA VAL A 104 4.20 10.50 -0.01
C VAL A 104 5.05 9.68 -0.98
N ASP A 105 4.47 9.13 -2.05
CA ASP A 105 5.22 8.37 -3.07
C ASP A 105 6.34 9.20 -3.70
N LYS A 106 6.09 10.50 -3.95
CA LYS A 106 7.11 11.41 -4.46
C LYS A 106 8.26 11.59 -3.48
N ILE A 107 7.97 11.77 -2.18
CA ILE A 107 9.00 11.86 -1.13
C ILE A 107 9.81 10.57 -1.12
N LEU A 108 9.14 9.41 -1.06
CA LEU A 108 9.81 8.12 -1.04
C LEU A 108 10.68 7.88 -2.28
N GLY A 109 10.21 8.33 -3.46
CA GLY A 109 10.97 8.25 -4.71
C GLY A 109 12.22 9.11 -4.70
N MET A 110 12.14 10.35 -4.20
CA MET A 110 13.30 11.25 -4.10
C MET A 110 14.42 10.68 -3.20
N HIS A 111 14.05 9.85 -2.21
CA HIS A 111 14.99 9.22 -1.28
C HIS A 111 15.30 7.75 -1.60
N ASN A 112 14.96 7.26 -2.80
CA ASN A 112 15.17 5.87 -3.24
C ASN A 112 14.57 4.83 -2.28
N LEU A 113 13.46 5.17 -1.63
CA LEU A 113 12.75 4.31 -0.68
C LEU A 113 11.53 3.60 -1.30
N CYS A 114 11.31 3.73 -2.59
CA CYS A 114 10.26 2.98 -3.30
C CYS A 114 10.65 1.51 -3.40
N LYS A 115 9.65 0.62 -3.24
CA LYS A 115 9.82 -0.80 -3.63
C LYS A 115 9.81 -0.88 -5.16
N GLU A 116 10.68 -1.68 -5.74
CA GLU A 116 10.60 -1.99 -7.17
C GLU A 116 9.22 -2.55 -7.52
N SER A 117 8.60 -1.95 -8.51
CA SER A 117 7.29 -2.38 -9.00
C SER A 117 7.49 -3.67 -9.80
N LYS A 118 7.17 -4.82 -9.23
CA LYS A 118 6.99 -6.04 -10.03
C LYS A 118 5.79 -5.81 -10.94
N THR A 119 6.00 -5.97 -12.25
CA THR A 119 4.94 -5.86 -13.27
C THR A 119 3.78 -6.78 -12.87
N LYS A 120 2.62 -6.19 -12.58
CA LYS A 120 1.43 -6.97 -12.23
C LYS A 120 0.91 -7.63 -13.51
N GLY A 121 1.02 -8.95 -13.60
CA GLY A 121 0.30 -9.72 -14.60
C GLY A 121 -1.21 -9.52 -14.49
N LYS A 122 -1.98 -9.84 -15.54
CA LYS A 122 -3.44 -9.79 -15.50
C LYS A 122 -3.97 -10.59 -14.30
N GLN A 123 -4.53 -9.88 -13.32
CA GLN A 123 -5.10 -10.54 -12.14
C GLN A 123 -6.45 -11.16 -12.52
N LYS A 124 -6.62 -12.46 -12.25
CA LYS A 124 -7.94 -13.12 -12.29
C LYS A 124 -8.84 -12.47 -11.23
N LYS A 125 -10.10 -12.20 -11.56
CA LYS A 125 -11.10 -11.75 -10.59
C LYS A 125 -11.41 -12.92 -9.64
N TRP A 126 -11.00 -12.81 -8.38
CA TRP A 126 -11.30 -13.78 -7.34
C TRP A 126 -12.54 -13.38 -6.58
N ILE A 127 -13.42 -14.34 -6.27
CA ILE A 127 -14.54 -14.12 -5.35
C ILE A 127 -13.96 -14.04 -3.94
N ARG A 128 -14.08 -12.88 -3.32
CA ARG A 128 -13.67 -12.67 -1.93
C ARG A 128 -14.84 -13.02 -1.04
N TRP A 129 -14.64 -13.97 -0.15
CA TRP A 129 -15.60 -14.30 0.91
C TRP A 129 -14.97 -14.03 2.27
N GLN A 130 -15.80 -13.69 3.25
CA GLN A 130 -15.40 -13.37 4.61
C GLN A 130 -16.59 -13.66 5.53
N ARG A 131 -16.31 -14.18 6.72
CA ARG A 131 -17.33 -14.33 7.77
C ARG A 131 -17.67 -12.96 8.36
N GLU A 132 -18.92 -12.78 8.78
CA GLU A 132 -19.42 -11.49 9.29
C GLU A 132 -18.95 -11.21 10.72
N HIS A 133 -18.73 -12.24 11.53
CA HIS A 133 -18.41 -12.09 12.94
C HIS A 133 -17.09 -12.78 13.32
N PRO A 134 -16.31 -12.18 14.26
CA PRO A 134 -15.18 -12.85 14.86
C PRO A 134 -15.57 -14.19 15.48
N ASN A 135 -14.61 -15.10 15.52
CA ASN A 135 -14.79 -16.48 16.00
C ASN A 135 -15.83 -17.31 15.20
N SER A 136 -16.32 -16.80 14.07
CA SER A 136 -17.13 -17.64 13.16
C SER A 136 -16.25 -18.67 12.46
N LEU A 137 -15.05 -18.28 12.04
CA LEU A 137 -14.11 -19.16 11.36
C LEU A 137 -12.67 -18.82 11.73
N TRP A 138 -11.91 -19.78 12.20
CA TRP A 138 -10.47 -19.69 12.28
C TRP A 138 -9.81 -20.41 11.11
N GLN A 139 -8.87 -19.74 10.48
CA GLN A 139 -8.00 -20.33 9.45
C GLN A 139 -6.69 -20.74 10.09
N ILE A 140 -6.28 -21.97 9.82
CA ILE A 140 -5.03 -22.54 10.34
C ILE A 140 -4.21 -23.01 9.15
N ASP A 141 -2.95 -22.63 9.16
CA ASP A 141 -1.98 -23.06 8.16
C ASP A 141 -0.58 -23.07 8.77
N HIS A 142 0.35 -23.78 8.15
CA HIS A 142 1.74 -23.78 8.57
C HIS A 142 2.65 -23.76 7.35
N THR A 143 3.78 -23.09 7.50
CA THR A 143 4.84 -23.11 6.49
C THR A 143 5.95 -24.01 6.99
N ASP A 144 6.58 -24.73 6.06
CA ASP A 144 7.81 -25.44 6.29
C ASP A 144 8.98 -24.48 6.00
N GLU A 145 9.61 -24.01 7.05
CA GLU A 145 10.77 -23.11 6.97
C GLU A 145 12.06 -23.82 7.41
N GLN A 146 12.09 -25.14 7.31
CA GLN A 146 13.22 -25.96 7.73
C GLN A 146 14.54 -25.51 7.08
N ASP A 147 14.49 -25.08 5.82
CA ASP A 147 15.68 -24.59 5.11
C ASP A 147 16.24 -23.28 5.67
N LYS A 148 15.38 -22.44 6.24
CA LYS A 148 15.78 -21.12 6.76
C LYS A 148 16.00 -21.10 8.26
N PHE A 149 15.12 -21.74 9.03
CA PHE A 149 15.04 -21.61 10.48
C PHE A 149 15.04 -22.95 11.21
N ASN A 150 15.17 -24.05 10.50
CA ASN A 150 15.06 -25.41 11.04
C ASN A 150 13.78 -25.61 11.90
N CYS A 151 12.67 -25.00 11.50
CA CYS A 151 11.40 -25.06 12.21
C CYS A 151 10.21 -24.89 11.26
N TYR A 152 9.02 -25.20 11.78
CA TYR A 152 7.73 -24.91 11.16
C TYR A 152 7.15 -23.65 11.77
N THR A 153 6.50 -22.81 10.97
CA THR A 153 5.73 -21.68 11.49
C THR A 153 4.25 -21.98 11.35
N LEU A 154 3.56 -22.17 12.49
CA LEU A 154 2.10 -22.35 12.56
C LEU A 154 1.41 -21.02 12.77
N SER A 155 0.37 -20.73 11.98
CA SER A 155 -0.48 -19.55 12.16
C SER A 155 -1.94 -19.94 12.36
N VAL A 156 -2.60 -19.25 13.30
CA VAL A 156 -4.04 -19.31 13.52
C VAL A 156 -4.60 -17.90 13.42
N MET A 157 -5.53 -17.68 12.49
CA MET A 157 -6.07 -16.36 12.20
C MET A 157 -7.60 -16.38 12.16
N ASP A 158 -8.23 -15.36 12.72
CA ASP A 158 -9.66 -15.11 12.57
C ASP A 158 -10.02 -14.59 11.17
N ASP A 159 -10.97 -15.24 10.53
CA ASP A 159 -11.36 -14.93 9.14
C ASP A 159 -12.02 -13.56 8.98
N CYS A 160 -12.83 -13.14 9.95
CA CYS A 160 -13.54 -11.87 9.90
C CYS A 160 -12.59 -10.69 10.06
N SER A 161 -11.88 -10.67 11.16
CA SER A 161 -11.06 -9.53 11.60
C SER A 161 -9.62 -9.56 11.08
N ARG A 162 -9.16 -10.68 10.50
CA ARG A 162 -7.73 -10.91 10.20
C ARG A 162 -6.84 -10.93 11.45
N PHE A 163 -7.44 -10.95 12.65
CA PHE A 163 -6.69 -10.99 13.89
C PHE A 163 -5.89 -12.29 13.99
N SER A 164 -4.59 -12.17 14.14
CA SER A 164 -3.71 -13.32 14.33
C SER A 164 -3.77 -13.78 15.78
N LEU A 165 -4.47 -14.88 16.01
CA LEU A 165 -4.61 -15.50 17.34
C LEU A 165 -3.29 -16.09 17.82
N ALA A 166 -2.53 -16.70 16.91
CA ALA A 166 -1.20 -17.22 17.16
C ALA A 166 -0.34 -17.21 15.90
N ILE A 167 0.96 -16.99 16.09
CA ILE A 167 2.03 -17.34 15.15
C ILE A 167 3.12 -17.98 16.01
N LEU A 168 3.43 -19.23 15.76
CA LEU A 168 4.34 -20.03 16.61
C LEU A 168 5.37 -20.76 15.78
N LYS A 169 6.64 -20.69 16.19
CA LYS A 169 7.72 -21.54 15.67
C LYS A 169 7.71 -22.87 16.40
N LEU A 170 7.65 -23.97 15.65
CA LEU A 170 7.50 -25.32 16.17
C LEU A 170 8.55 -26.25 15.53
N ASN A 171 9.09 -27.18 16.30
CA ASN A 171 9.99 -28.19 15.75
C ASN A 171 9.26 -29.27 14.93
N SER A 172 7.96 -29.43 15.16
CA SER A 172 7.12 -30.35 14.40
C SER A 172 5.65 -29.90 14.43
N VAL A 173 4.88 -30.28 13.41
CA VAL A 173 3.44 -29.99 13.34
C VAL A 173 2.69 -31.33 13.34
N THR A 174 2.23 -31.73 14.52
CA THR A 174 1.42 -32.94 14.73
C THR A 174 0.01 -32.58 15.18
N THR A 175 -0.94 -33.51 15.03
CA THR A 175 -2.32 -33.28 15.49
C THR A 175 -2.37 -32.91 16.98
N ASP A 176 -1.55 -33.54 17.83
CA ASP A 176 -1.55 -33.27 19.26
C ASP A 176 -1.04 -31.88 19.60
N ILE A 177 0.07 -31.47 18.97
CA ILE A 177 0.61 -30.11 19.14
C ILE A 177 -0.44 -29.07 18.73
N VAL A 178 -1.02 -29.25 17.54
CA VAL A 178 -2.03 -28.30 17.02
C VAL A 178 -3.25 -28.23 17.94
N THR A 179 -3.80 -29.39 18.36
CA THR A 179 -4.99 -29.40 19.24
C THR A 179 -4.71 -28.82 20.61
N ASN A 180 -3.52 -29.04 21.20
CA ASN A 180 -3.12 -28.42 22.45
C ASN A 180 -3.00 -26.87 22.32
N ILE A 181 -2.48 -26.37 21.21
CA ILE A 181 -2.43 -24.93 20.93
C ILE A 181 -3.85 -24.38 20.82
N LEU A 182 -4.71 -25.04 20.04
CA LEU A 182 -6.10 -24.62 19.87
C LEU A 182 -6.89 -24.62 21.18
N ASP A 183 -6.65 -25.59 22.07
CA ASP A 183 -7.29 -25.61 23.41
C ASP A 183 -6.90 -24.40 24.25
N LYS A 184 -5.64 -23.96 24.18
CA LYS A 184 -5.20 -22.73 24.84
C LYS A 184 -5.85 -21.49 24.21
N LEU A 185 -5.89 -21.42 22.89
CA LEU A 185 -6.51 -20.30 22.18
C LEU A 185 -8.02 -20.22 22.45
N ILE A 186 -8.72 -21.35 22.52
CA ILE A 186 -10.15 -21.40 22.87
C ILE A 186 -10.40 -20.86 24.26
N LYS A 187 -9.54 -21.16 25.23
CA LYS A 187 -9.65 -20.63 26.59
C LYS A 187 -9.49 -19.11 26.64
N THR A 188 -8.62 -18.56 25.81
CA THR A 188 -8.30 -17.12 25.79
C THR A 188 -9.26 -16.30 24.94
N HIS A 189 -9.63 -16.82 23.78
CA HIS A 189 -10.33 -16.07 22.72
C HIS A 189 -11.79 -16.51 22.50
N GLY A 190 -12.22 -17.56 23.19
CA GLY A 190 -13.52 -18.18 22.92
C GLY A 190 -13.45 -19.24 21.82
N LYS A 191 -14.51 -20.03 21.74
CA LYS A 191 -14.58 -21.15 20.81
C LYS A 191 -15.05 -20.70 19.41
N PRO A 192 -14.31 -21.05 18.32
CA PRO A 192 -14.79 -20.78 16.97
C PRO A 192 -15.96 -21.71 16.59
N ARG A 193 -16.82 -21.27 15.70
CA ARG A 193 -17.85 -22.12 15.10
C ARG A 193 -17.25 -23.10 14.10
N GLU A 194 -16.28 -22.64 13.32
CA GLU A 194 -15.65 -23.38 12.24
C GLU A 194 -14.11 -23.25 12.29
N ILE A 195 -13.42 -24.27 11.84
CA ILE A 195 -11.97 -24.24 11.60
C ILE A 195 -11.73 -24.69 10.15
N LEU A 196 -10.96 -23.89 9.43
CA LEU A 196 -10.50 -24.17 8.08
C LEU A 196 -9.02 -24.55 8.10
N THR A 197 -8.69 -25.69 7.52
CA THR A 197 -7.31 -26.15 7.33
C THR A 197 -7.09 -26.61 5.88
N ASP A 198 -5.85 -26.79 5.52
CA ASP A 198 -5.47 -27.58 4.36
C ASP A 198 -5.69 -29.08 4.62
N ASN A 199 -5.19 -29.91 3.70
CA ASN A 199 -5.22 -31.38 3.80
C ASN A 199 -3.92 -31.96 4.37
N GLY A 200 -3.15 -31.19 5.12
CA GLY A 200 -1.88 -31.62 5.70
C GLY A 200 -2.00 -32.77 6.71
N GLY A 201 -0.89 -33.45 6.99
CA GLY A 201 -0.84 -34.61 7.88
C GLY A 201 -1.38 -34.37 9.28
N ALA A 202 -1.10 -33.20 9.84
CA ALA A 202 -1.59 -32.78 11.16
C ALA A 202 -3.13 -32.68 11.24
N TYR A 203 -3.80 -32.45 10.12
CA TYR A 203 -5.25 -32.29 10.02
C TYR A 203 -5.97 -33.50 9.45
N GLY A 204 -5.21 -34.57 9.10
CA GLY A 204 -5.76 -35.90 8.79
C GLY A 204 -5.81 -36.34 7.34
N LEU A 205 -4.97 -35.82 6.44
CA LEU A 205 -4.71 -36.37 5.10
C LEU A 205 -5.97 -36.90 4.37
N ASN A 206 -6.92 -36.12 4.04
CA ASN A 206 -8.17 -36.57 3.36
C ASN A 206 -8.95 -37.72 4.04
N SER A 207 -8.53 -38.17 5.21
CA SER A 207 -9.22 -39.23 5.96
C SER A 207 -10.52 -38.67 6.55
N LYS A 208 -11.62 -39.35 6.25
CA LYS A 208 -12.88 -39.11 6.95
C LYS A 208 -12.74 -39.59 8.40
N ASN A 209 -13.06 -38.73 9.38
CA ASN A 209 -12.97 -39.07 10.80
C ASN A 209 -11.55 -39.18 11.37
N SER A 210 -10.65 -38.29 10.93
CA SER A 210 -9.29 -38.17 11.47
C SER A 210 -9.29 -37.84 12.98
N ARG A 211 -8.11 -37.95 13.61
CA ARG A 211 -7.95 -37.54 15.03
C ARG A 211 -8.33 -36.06 15.25
N PHE A 212 -8.00 -35.20 14.30
CA PHE A 212 -8.37 -33.78 14.32
C PHE A 212 -9.87 -33.58 14.17
N ASP A 213 -10.54 -34.35 13.23
CA ASP A 213 -12.00 -34.28 13.07
C ASP A 213 -12.73 -34.67 14.34
N ARG A 214 -12.28 -35.74 15.02
CA ARG A 214 -12.85 -36.20 16.30
C ARG A 214 -12.66 -35.15 17.40
N TRP A 215 -11.50 -34.48 17.42
CA TRP A 215 -11.24 -33.37 18.36
C TRP A 215 -12.22 -32.21 18.11
N CYS A 216 -12.41 -31.79 16.85
CA CYS A 216 -13.37 -30.76 16.47
C CYS A 216 -14.79 -31.16 16.86
N LYS A 217 -15.23 -32.37 16.49
CA LYS A 217 -16.57 -32.88 16.78
C LYS A 217 -16.90 -32.88 18.28
N ARG A 218 -15.97 -33.34 19.12
CA ARG A 218 -16.15 -33.32 20.59
C ARG A 218 -16.35 -31.93 21.17
N ARG A 219 -15.87 -30.88 20.48
CA ARG A 219 -16.03 -29.48 20.89
C ARG A 219 -17.16 -28.75 20.17
N GLY A 220 -17.91 -29.43 19.32
CA GLY A 220 -18.95 -28.82 18.50
C GLY A 220 -18.40 -27.78 17.51
N ILE A 221 -17.20 -28.02 16.99
CA ILE A 221 -16.54 -27.18 16.00
C ILE A 221 -16.68 -27.87 14.63
N ARG A 222 -17.12 -27.14 13.60
CA ARG A 222 -17.18 -27.64 12.24
C ARG A 222 -15.79 -27.55 11.60
N HIS A 223 -15.22 -28.69 11.23
CA HIS A 223 -13.97 -28.73 10.45
C HIS A 223 -14.26 -28.61 8.96
N ILE A 224 -13.63 -27.63 8.30
CA ILE A 224 -13.69 -27.41 6.86
C ILE A 224 -12.30 -27.63 6.30
N ARG A 225 -12.18 -28.49 5.28
CA ARG A 225 -10.94 -28.70 4.55
C ARG A 225 -10.99 -27.96 3.23
N THR A 226 -9.83 -27.43 2.79
CA THR A 226 -9.71 -26.88 1.45
C THR A 226 -9.88 -27.98 0.42
N LYS A 227 -10.48 -27.65 -0.72
CA LYS A 227 -10.47 -28.57 -1.86
C LYS A 227 -9.04 -28.67 -2.39
N ILE A 228 -8.64 -29.89 -2.79
CA ILE A 228 -7.35 -30.12 -3.44
C ILE A 228 -7.22 -29.19 -4.66
N HIS A 229 -6.09 -28.50 -4.79
CA HIS A 229 -5.81 -27.52 -5.84
C HIS A 229 -6.72 -26.28 -5.87
N SER A 230 -7.33 -25.89 -4.74
CA SER A 230 -8.11 -24.64 -4.64
C SER A 230 -7.36 -23.59 -3.81
N PRO A 231 -6.49 -22.79 -4.42
CA PRO A 231 -5.62 -21.81 -3.71
C PRO A 231 -6.39 -20.63 -3.12
N THR A 232 -7.72 -20.58 -3.32
CA THR A 232 -8.53 -19.43 -2.89
C THR A 232 -8.96 -19.49 -1.44
N THR A 233 -8.85 -20.66 -0.80
CA THR A 233 -9.45 -20.89 0.51
C THR A 233 -8.52 -20.47 1.66
N THR A 234 -7.21 -20.66 1.52
CA THR A 234 -6.17 -20.31 2.52
C THR A 234 -5.44 -19.00 2.23
N GLY A 235 -5.76 -18.33 1.14
CA GLY A 235 -5.07 -17.12 0.68
C GLY A 235 -4.96 -15.97 1.69
N LYS A 236 -5.76 -15.98 2.76
CA LYS A 236 -5.67 -14.98 3.83
C LYS A 236 -4.50 -15.27 4.77
N VAL A 237 -4.31 -16.52 5.17
CA VAL A 237 -3.17 -16.94 6.00
C VAL A 237 -1.87 -16.89 5.20
N GLU A 238 -1.89 -17.34 3.95
CA GLU A 238 -0.76 -17.19 3.03
C GLU A 238 -0.33 -15.71 2.91
N ARG A 239 -1.30 -14.80 2.89
CA ARG A 239 -1.01 -13.36 2.87
C ARG A 239 -0.40 -12.88 4.20
N LEU A 240 -0.79 -13.47 5.33
CA LEU A 240 -0.16 -13.18 6.62
C LEU A 240 1.30 -13.62 6.62
N PHE A 241 1.62 -14.84 6.18
CA PHE A 241 2.99 -15.32 6.05
C PHE A 241 3.83 -14.41 5.16
N LYS A 242 3.31 -14.06 3.99
CA LYS A 242 4.00 -13.11 3.10
C LYS A 242 4.22 -11.74 3.76
N THR A 243 3.28 -11.27 4.57
CA THR A 243 3.44 -10.03 5.32
C THR A 243 4.51 -10.18 6.40
N MET A 244 4.56 -11.34 7.05
CA MET A 244 5.60 -11.67 8.02
C MET A 244 6.99 -11.65 7.38
N ASP A 245 7.19 -12.31 6.26
CA ASP A 245 8.46 -12.31 5.51
C ASP A 245 8.93 -10.89 5.15
N GLU A 246 7.99 -10.03 4.78
CA GLU A 246 8.30 -8.66 4.40
C GLU A 246 8.58 -7.73 5.59
N GLU A 247 7.93 -7.96 6.74
CA GLU A 247 7.90 -7.01 7.85
C GLU A 247 8.61 -7.51 9.13
N LEU A 248 8.96 -8.80 9.25
CA LEU A 248 9.58 -9.39 10.44
C LEU A 248 10.91 -8.69 10.82
N LYS A 249 11.71 -8.34 9.84
CA LYS A 249 12.96 -7.59 10.03
C LYS A 249 12.79 -6.23 10.74
N PHE A 250 11.60 -5.63 10.67
CA PHE A 250 11.27 -4.39 11.40
C PHE A 250 10.82 -4.66 12.84
N CYS A 251 10.80 -5.93 13.23
CA CYS A 251 10.45 -6.42 14.56
C CYS A 251 11.62 -7.19 15.19
N ASN A 252 12.86 -6.92 14.79
CA ASN A 252 14.07 -7.60 15.26
C ASN A 252 14.00 -9.14 15.09
N ASP A 253 13.34 -9.60 14.05
CA ASP A 253 13.07 -11.01 13.77
C ASP A 253 12.28 -11.74 14.89
N ASP A 254 11.64 -10.97 15.76
CA ASP A 254 10.77 -11.47 16.82
C ASP A 254 9.33 -11.64 16.31
N VAL A 255 8.88 -12.90 16.27
CA VAL A 255 7.55 -13.28 15.76
C VAL A 255 6.42 -12.79 16.66
N ASP A 256 6.62 -12.75 17.98
CA ASP A 256 5.61 -12.24 18.90
C ASP A 256 5.46 -10.73 18.78
N LEU A 257 6.56 -10.01 18.65
CA LEU A 257 6.53 -8.57 18.39
C LEU A 257 5.88 -8.27 17.04
N PHE A 258 6.19 -9.07 15.99
CA PHE A 258 5.51 -8.96 14.70
C PHE A 258 4.00 -9.15 14.85
N ARG A 259 3.55 -10.21 15.57
CA ARG A 259 2.13 -10.50 15.78
C ARG A 259 1.42 -9.36 16.53
N LEU A 260 2.03 -8.81 17.58
CA LEU A 260 1.51 -7.65 18.29
C LEU A 260 1.35 -6.44 17.37
N ARG A 261 2.40 -6.14 16.61
CA ARG A 261 2.37 -5.05 15.63
C ARG A 261 1.32 -5.27 14.54
N TYR A 262 1.25 -6.47 13.98
CA TYR A 262 0.26 -6.83 12.97
C TYR A 262 -1.17 -6.63 13.47
N ASN A 263 -1.47 -7.05 14.69
CA ASN A 263 -2.78 -7.00 15.28
C ASN A 263 -3.20 -5.59 15.71
N HIS A 264 -2.30 -4.79 16.28
CA HIS A 264 -2.66 -3.57 17.00
C HIS A 264 -2.26 -2.27 16.29
N PHE A 265 -1.29 -2.31 15.39
CA PHE A 265 -0.75 -1.08 14.78
C PHE A 265 -0.81 -1.07 13.25
N ARG A 266 -0.79 -2.24 12.63
CA ARG A 266 -0.68 -2.32 11.18
C ARG A 266 -2.02 -2.03 10.51
N PRO A 267 -2.13 -0.96 9.67
CA PRO A 267 -3.33 -0.73 8.86
C PRO A 267 -3.55 -1.87 7.87
N HIS A 268 -4.77 -2.40 7.81
CA HIS A 268 -5.13 -3.52 6.97
C HIS A 268 -6.11 -3.10 5.86
N GLY A 269 -5.68 -3.13 4.58
CA GLY A 269 -6.45 -2.61 3.47
C GLY A 269 -7.82 -3.27 3.24
N SER A 270 -8.04 -4.53 3.68
CA SER A 270 -9.36 -5.18 3.60
C SER A 270 -10.26 -4.89 4.79
N LEU A 271 -9.79 -4.08 5.74
CA LEU A 271 -10.51 -3.66 6.94
C LEU A 271 -10.61 -2.12 7.00
N ASP A 272 -10.72 -1.47 5.85
CA ASP A 272 -10.76 -0.01 5.73
C ASP A 272 -9.58 0.68 6.44
N ASN A 273 -8.41 0.05 6.33
CA ASN A 273 -7.15 0.45 6.98
C ASN A 273 -7.17 0.46 8.53
N LYS A 274 -8.15 -0.19 9.15
CA LYS A 274 -8.15 -0.41 10.60
C LYS A 274 -7.22 -1.55 10.98
N PRO A 275 -6.58 -1.51 12.15
CA PRO A 275 -5.86 -2.65 12.70
C PRO A 275 -6.82 -3.82 13.00
N PRO A 276 -6.39 -5.08 12.84
CA PRO A 276 -7.22 -6.26 13.13
C PRO A 276 -7.90 -6.27 14.50
N CYS A 277 -7.23 -5.77 15.54
CA CYS A 277 -7.77 -5.74 16.91
C CYS A 277 -9.04 -4.88 17.03
N GLU A 278 -9.15 -3.79 16.28
CA GLU A 278 -10.35 -2.95 16.33
C GLU A 278 -11.59 -3.72 15.88
N ILE A 279 -11.46 -4.54 14.84
CA ILE A 279 -12.56 -5.37 14.35
C ILE A 279 -12.81 -6.56 15.27
N TYR A 280 -11.73 -7.21 15.76
CA TYR A 280 -11.86 -8.38 16.61
C TYR A 280 -12.55 -8.07 17.94
N PHE A 281 -12.14 -7.00 18.62
CA PHE A 281 -12.68 -6.63 19.93
C PHE A 281 -13.93 -5.76 19.87
N ALA A 282 -14.28 -5.17 18.73
CA ALA A 282 -15.54 -4.41 18.60
C ALA A 282 -16.77 -5.25 18.94
N PHE A 283 -16.74 -6.54 18.59
CA PHE A 283 -17.81 -7.48 18.88
C PHE A 283 -17.78 -8.05 20.32
N HIS A 284 -16.64 -7.98 21.03
CA HIS A 284 -16.53 -8.43 22.41
C HIS A 284 -17.02 -7.39 23.45
N LYS A 285 -17.25 -6.14 23.02
CA LYS A 285 -17.86 -5.10 23.87
C LYS A 285 -19.39 -5.11 23.89
N LEU A 286 -20.00 -6.00 23.11
CA LEU A 286 -21.46 -6.09 22.98
C LEU A 286 -22.08 -7.24 23.79
N PHE A 287 -21.26 -7.95 24.60
CA PHE A 287 -21.73 -9.03 25.49
C PHE A 287 -21.15 -8.89 26.88
#